data_0d2743d09418d54023feadbeed5087f8
#
_entry.id   0d2743d09418d54023feadbeed5087f8
#
_cell.length_a   1.000
_cell.length_b   1.000
_cell.length_c   1.000
_cell.angle_alpha   90.00
_cell.angle_beta   90.00
_cell.angle_gamma   90.00
#
_symmetry.space_group_name_H-M   'P 1'
#
loop_
_entity.id
_entity.type
_entity.pdbx_description
1 polymer ?
#
loop_
_entity_poly.entity_id
_entity_poly.type
_entity_poly.pdbx_seq_one_letter_code
_entity_poly.pdbx_strand_id
1 'polypeptide(L)'
;KALREELDDSILPVGVFVNAPVELPAQLLNEGTIALAQLHGQEDENYIRQLKTMTDQLLIKAFSIKTEADIKKAIRSEADYILLDQGAGGTGETFDWSLVPAIKRPWFLAGGLGCENLESAIHLLHPWAVDLSSSVETDGHKDPDKILEAVYAVRNIKEEI
;
A
#
# COMPACT_ATOMS: atom_id res chain seq x y z
N LYS A 1 -0.56 -16.02 -13.06
CA LYS A 1 0.55 -17.05 -13.03
C LYS A 1 1.70 -16.64 -13.97
N ALA A 2 1.47 -16.37 -15.26
CA ALA A 2 2.55 -16.02 -16.20
C ALA A 2 3.44 -14.86 -15.70
N LEU A 3 2.85 -13.76 -15.23
CA LEU A 3 3.61 -12.64 -14.68
C LEU A 3 4.47 -13.02 -13.46
N ARG A 4 3.97 -13.93 -12.59
CA ARG A 4 4.72 -14.38 -11.41
C ARG A 4 5.98 -15.16 -11.77
N GLU A 5 5.94 -15.92 -12.87
CA GLU A 5 7.06 -16.72 -13.35
C GLU A 5 8.19 -15.86 -13.96
N GLU A 6 7.88 -14.62 -14.36
CA GLU A 6 8.85 -13.66 -14.93
C GLU A 6 9.44 -12.70 -13.89
N LEU A 7 8.87 -12.65 -12.65
CA LEU A 7 9.36 -11.76 -11.59
C LEU A 7 10.59 -12.35 -10.91
N ASP A 8 11.54 -11.48 -10.61
CA ASP A 8 12.66 -11.79 -9.73
C ASP A 8 12.13 -12.21 -8.34
N ASP A 9 12.77 -13.18 -7.70
CA ASP A 9 12.34 -13.72 -6.40
C ASP A 9 12.35 -12.70 -5.26
N SER A 10 13.08 -11.60 -5.40
CA SER A 10 13.08 -10.48 -4.45
C SER A 10 11.84 -9.60 -4.56
N ILE A 11 11.03 -9.76 -5.61
CA ILE A 11 9.80 -8.98 -5.83
C ILE A 11 8.60 -9.75 -5.31
N LEU A 12 7.92 -9.18 -4.32
CA LEU A 12 6.71 -9.76 -3.74
C LEU A 12 5.47 -9.27 -4.51
N PRO A 13 4.76 -10.14 -5.24
CA PRO A 13 3.53 -9.73 -5.93
C PRO A 13 2.41 -9.46 -4.92
N VAL A 14 1.80 -8.30 -5.00
CA VAL A 14 0.66 -7.89 -4.17
C VAL A 14 -0.61 -7.92 -5.02
N GLY A 15 -1.62 -8.68 -4.61
CA GLY A 15 -2.94 -8.65 -5.22
C GLY A 15 -3.79 -7.54 -4.59
N VAL A 16 -4.37 -6.67 -5.42
CA VAL A 16 -5.27 -5.61 -4.94
C VAL A 16 -6.71 -6.01 -5.15
N PHE A 17 -7.51 -5.96 -4.07
CA PHE A 17 -8.91 -6.37 -4.05
C PHE A 17 -9.81 -5.23 -3.59
N VAL A 18 -10.97 -5.12 -4.22
CA VAL A 18 -12.01 -4.15 -3.86
C VAL A 18 -13.32 -4.90 -3.70
N ASN A 19 -13.73 -5.13 -2.46
CA ASN A 19 -14.96 -5.84 -2.08
C ASN A 19 -15.11 -7.23 -2.74
N ALA A 20 -14.00 -7.93 -2.92
CA ALA A 20 -14.01 -9.28 -3.47
C ALA A 20 -14.59 -10.29 -2.46
N PRO A 21 -15.21 -11.39 -2.91
CA PRO A 21 -15.52 -12.52 -2.03
C PRO A 21 -14.24 -13.03 -1.34
N VAL A 22 -14.33 -13.34 -0.04
CA VAL A 22 -13.16 -13.65 0.79
C VAL A 22 -12.36 -14.87 0.31
N GLU A 23 -13.02 -15.76 -0.40
CA GLU A 23 -12.42 -16.97 -0.98
C GLU A 23 -11.40 -16.65 -2.07
N LEU A 24 -11.60 -15.54 -2.82
CA LEU A 24 -10.72 -15.19 -3.93
C LEU A 24 -9.32 -14.79 -3.46
N PRO A 25 -9.13 -13.80 -2.57
CA PRO A 25 -7.79 -13.50 -2.04
C PRO A 25 -7.19 -14.69 -1.29
N ALA A 26 -7.97 -15.45 -0.51
CA ALA A 26 -7.49 -16.64 0.19
C ALA A 26 -6.92 -17.69 -0.78
N GLN A 27 -7.61 -17.97 -1.87
CA GLN A 27 -7.16 -18.91 -2.88
C GLN A 27 -5.83 -18.46 -3.51
N LEU A 28 -5.75 -17.20 -3.96
CA LEU A 28 -4.56 -16.69 -4.66
C LEU A 28 -3.33 -16.63 -3.75
N LEU A 29 -3.52 -16.33 -2.46
CA LEU A 29 -2.48 -16.36 -1.42
C LEU A 29 -2.00 -17.80 -1.19
N ASN A 30 -2.91 -18.75 -0.98
CA ASN A 30 -2.57 -20.14 -0.69
C ASN A 30 -1.96 -20.88 -1.91
N GLU A 31 -2.30 -20.46 -3.13
CA GLU A 31 -1.68 -20.95 -4.36
C GLU A 31 -0.29 -20.34 -4.63
N GLY A 32 0.14 -19.33 -3.85
CA GLY A 32 1.38 -18.59 -4.07
C GLY A 32 1.38 -17.72 -5.34
N THR A 33 0.20 -17.45 -5.92
CA THR A 33 0.05 -16.55 -7.07
C THR A 33 0.39 -15.11 -6.66
N ILE A 34 0.02 -14.71 -5.45
CA ILE A 34 0.39 -13.47 -4.79
C ILE A 34 1.03 -13.76 -3.43
N ALA A 35 1.90 -12.88 -2.97
CA ALA A 35 2.56 -12.98 -1.67
C ALA A 35 1.77 -12.24 -0.57
N LEU A 36 1.09 -11.13 -0.93
CA LEU A 36 0.25 -10.34 -0.03
C LEU A 36 -1.07 -9.99 -0.72
N ALA A 37 -2.11 -9.80 0.09
CA ALA A 37 -3.38 -9.25 -0.39
C ALA A 37 -3.60 -7.84 0.18
N GLN A 38 -3.81 -6.87 -0.70
CA GLN A 38 -4.17 -5.50 -0.35
C GLN A 38 -5.69 -5.33 -0.49
N LEU A 39 -6.37 -5.13 0.62
CA LEU A 39 -7.81 -4.90 0.71
C LEU A 39 -8.09 -3.41 0.59
N HIS A 40 -8.52 -2.95 -0.58
CA HIS A 40 -8.65 -1.53 -0.95
C HIS A 40 -10.10 -1.06 -1.10
N GLY A 41 -11.06 -1.88 -0.69
CA GLY A 41 -12.49 -1.55 -0.68
C GLY A 41 -13.04 -1.27 0.72
N GLN A 42 -14.26 -1.72 0.98
CA GLN A 42 -14.98 -1.54 2.24
C GLN A 42 -14.85 -2.78 3.16
N GLU A 43 -13.85 -3.63 2.92
CA GLU A 43 -13.60 -4.81 3.76
C GLU A 43 -13.39 -4.37 5.21
N ASP A 44 -14.25 -4.84 6.10
CA ASP A 44 -14.22 -4.53 7.53
C ASP A 44 -13.37 -5.52 8.34
N GLU A 45 -13.30 -5.33 9.66
CA GLU A 45 -12.54 -6.20 10.55
C GLU A 45 -13.11 -7.64 10.59
N ASN A 46 -14.42 -7.84 10.28
CA ASN A 46 -14.98 -9.18 10.19
C ASN A 46 -14.46 -9.91 8.97
N TYR A 47 -14.38 -9.21 7.83
CA TYR A 47 -13.77 -9.74 6.61
C TYR A 47 -12.30 -10.12 6.84
N ILE A 48 -11.52 -9.23 7.48
CA ILE A 48 -10.10 -9.47 7.78
C ILE A 48 -9.95 -10.71 8.66
N ARG A 49 -10.73 -10.83 9.74
CA ARG A 49 -10.71 -12.02 10.62
C ARG A 49 -11.07 -13.28 9.85
N GLN A 50 -12.13 -13.25 9.04
CA GLN A 50 -12.51 -14.39 8.22
C GLN A 50 -11.39 -14.80 7.27
N LEU A 51 -10.77 -13.85 6.55
CA LEU A 51 -9.67 -14.15 5.65
C LEU A 51 -8.49 -14.76 6.41
N LYS A 52 -8.16 -14.26 7.60
CA LYS A 52 -7.10 -14.82 8.47
C LYS A 52 -7.38 -16.23 8.99
N THR A 53 -8.64 -16.72 8.95
CA THR A 53 -8.93 -18.13 9.22
C THR A 53 -8.66 -19.04 8.01
N MET A 54 -8.50 -18.46 6.82
CA MET A 54 -8.34 -19.21 5.56
C MET A 54 -6.90 -19.19 5.04
N THR A 55 -6.05 -18.30 5.55
CA THR A 55 -4.65 -18.17 5.13
C THR A 55 -3.79 -17.59 6.25
N ASP A 56 -2.53 -18.01 6.32
CA ASP A 56 -1.51 -17.43 7.22
C ASP A 56 -0.69 -16.31 6.54
N GLN A 57 -1.05 -15.93 5.30
CA GLN A 57 -0.33 -14.93 4.55
C GLN A 57 -0.68 -13.50 5.02
N LEU A 58 0.23 -12.56 4.79
CA LEU A 58 0.14 -11.19 5.27
C LEU A 58 -0.89 -10.36 4.48
N LEU A 59 -1.63 -9.53 5.20
CA LEU A 59 -2.69 -8.67 4.68
C LEU A 59 -2.34 -7.20 4.86
N ILE A 60 -2.59 -6.41 3.81
CA ILE A 60 -2.54 -4.94 3.83
C ILE A 60 -3.99 -4.45 3.79
N LYS A 61 -4.42 -3.59 4.73
CA LYS A 61 -5.71 -2.89 4.62
C LYS A 61 -5.48 -1.43 4.28
N ALA A 62 -6.04 -0.98 3.17
CA ALA A 62 -6.02 0.41 2.76
C ALA A 62 -7.17 1.20 3.41
N PHE A 63 -6.86 2.41 3.86
CA PHE A 63 -7.78 3.35 4.48
C PHE A 63 -7.71 4.70 3.78
N SER A 64 -8.87 5.21 3.35
CA SER A 64 -9.00 6.58 2.87
C SER A 64 -8.98 7.53 4.05
N ILE A 65 -8.00 8.44 4.07
CA ILE A 65 -7.75 9.36 5.18
C ILE A 65 -8.30 10.74 4.83
N LYS A 66 -9.26 11.18 5.62
CA LYS A 66 -9.84 12.53 5.57
C LYS A 66 -9.79 13.22 6.92
N THR A 67 -9.76 12.45 7.99
CA THR A 67 -9.82 12.96 9.37
C THR A 67 -8.89 12.15 10.29
N GLU A 68 -8.58 12.69 11.47
CA GLU A 68 -7.89 11.95 12.52
C GLU A 68 -8.62 10.65 12.93
N ALA A 69 -9.95 10.62 12.84
CA ALA A 69 -10.73 9.44 13.19
C ALA A 69 -10.44 8.27 12.23
N ASP A 70 -10.19 8.57 10.95
CA ASP A 70 -9.82 7.55 9.95
C ASP A 70 -8.46 6.95 10.29
N ILE A 71 -7.49 7.77 10.69
CA ILE A 71 -6.17 7.30 11.10
C ILE A 71 -6.27 6.44 12.38
N LYS A 72 -7.05 6.89 13.37
CA LYS A 72 -7.28 6.10 14.59
C LYS A 72 -7.94 4.76 14.28
N LYS A 73 -8.84 4.71 13.28
CA LYS A 73 -9.43 3.45 12.79
C LYS A 73 -8.37 2.57 12.13
N ALA A 74 -7.56 3.14 11.24
CA ALA A 74 -6.50 2.41 10.56
C ALA A 74 -5.49 1.78 11.54
N ILE A 75 -5.02 2.54 12.53
CA ILE A 75 -4.06 2.06 13.54
C ILE A 75 -4.59 0.86 14.34
N ARG A 76 -5.91 0.76 14.53
CA ARG A 76 -6.57 -0.31 15.28
C ARG A 76 -6.89 -1.55 14.45
N SER A 77 -6.68 -1.50 13.15
CA SER A 77 -6.99 -2.63 12.26
C SER A 77 -6.20 -3.88 12.63
N GLU A 78 -6.84 -5.03 12.49
CA GLU A 78 -6.26 -6.36 12.68
C GLU A 78 -5.47 -6.85 11.46
N ALA A 79 -5.41 -6.09 10.37
CA ALA A 79 -4.52 -6.38 9.24
C ALA A 79 -3.05 -6.31 9.68
N ASP A 80 -2.16 -7.03 9.01
CA ASP A 80 -0.74 -7.05 9.35
C ASP A 80 -0.07 -5.72 9.04
N TYR A 81 -0.45 -5.13 7.91
CA TYR A 81 -0.05 -3.79 7.48
C TYR A 81 -1.27 -2.92 7.27
N ILE A 82 -1.10 -1.61 7.47
CA ILE A 82 -2.07 -0.61 7.06
C ILE A 82 -1.48 0.24 5.96
N LEU A 83 -2.31 0.69 5.04
CA LEU A 83 -1.97 1.65 4.00
C LEU A 83 -2.87 2.87 4.16
N LEU A 84 -2.24 4.04 4.29
CA LEU A 84 -2.94 5.32 4.39
C LEU A 84 -2.94 5.99 3.02
N ASP A 85 -4.12 6.20 2.46
CA ASP A 85 -4.33 6.77 1.13
C ASP A 85 -5.23 8.01 1.21
N GLN A 86 -5.05 8.96 0.30
CA GLN A 86 -5.94 10.13 0.17
C GLN A 86 -7.37 9.72 -0.26
N GLY A 87 -7.51 8.58 -0.93
CA GLY A 87 -8.81 7.97 -1.24
C GLY A 87 -9.46 8.41 -2.55
N ALA A 88 -8.95 9.44 -3.22
CA ALA A 88 -9.36 9.82 -4.57
C ALA A 88 -8.21 9.51 -5.54
N GLY A 89 -8.09 8.24 -5.93
CA GLY A 89 -7.01 7.77 -6.78
C GLY A 89 -6.84 8.61 -8.05
N GLY A 90 -5.59 8.92 -8.39
CA GLY A 90 -5.24 9.60 -9.65
C GLY A 90 -5.42 11.13 -9.67
N THR A 91 -5.81 11.77 -8.57
CA THR A 91 -5.93 13.24 -8.51
C THR A 91 -4.59 13.97 -8.34
N GLY A 92 -3.53 13.26 -7.93
CA GLY A 92 -2.24 13.86 -7.59
C GLY A 92 -2.25 14.66 -6.27
N GLU A 93 -3.37 14.70 -5.56
CA GLU A 93 -3.49 15.39 -4.28
C GLU A 93 -3.08 14.46 -3.14
N THR A 94 -2.44 15.03 -2.12
CA THR A 94 -2.13 14.34 -0.85
C THR A 94 -3.17 14.68 0.20
N PHE A 95 -3.40 13.81 1.17
CA PHE A 95 -4.14 14.19 2.37
C PHE A 95 -3.25 15.04 3.31
N ASP A 96 -3.85 15.66 4.31
CA ASP A 96 -3.11 16.47 5.30
C ASP A 96 -2.22 15.57 6.17
N TRP A 97 -0.93 15.53 5.88
CA TRP A 97 0.05 14.72 6.58
C TRP A 97 0.25 15.12 8.05
N SER A 98 -0.13 16.35 8.44
CA SER A 98 -0.07 16.77 9.84
C SER A 98 -1.02 15.98 10.76
N LEU A 99 -1.99 15.30 10.18
CA LEU A 99 -2.90 14.42 10.91
C LEU A 99 -2.25 13.10 11.36
N VAL A 100 -1.10 12.71 10.76
CA VAL A 100 -0.47 11.41 11.01
C VAL A 100 0.38 11.47 12.28
N PRO A 101 -0.02 10.76 13.35
CA PRO A 101 0.80 10.66 14.55
C PRO A 101 1.96 9.67 14.32
N ALA A 102 2.88 9.58 15.26
CA ALA A 102 3.87 8.51 15.25
C ALA A 102 3.21 7.13 15.32
N ILE A 103 3.28 6.36 14.22
CA ILE A 103 2.70 5.02 14.10
C ILE A 103 3.76 3.97 14.46
N LYS A 104 3.46 3.11 15.45
CA LYS A 104 4.41 2.12 15.99
C LYS A 104 4.38 0.75 15.29
N ARG A 105 3.69 0.63 14.18
CA ARG A 105 3.61 -0.60 13.37
C ARG A 105 4.06 -0.31 11.95
N PRO A 106 4.49 -1.32 11.16
CA PRO A 106 4.78 -1.11 9.75
C PRO A 106 3.53 -0.62 9.00
N TRP A 107 3.70 0.42 8.18
CA TRP A 107 2.61 1.02 7.43
C TRP A 107 3.09 1.59 6.10
N PHE A 108 2.17 1.68 5.15
CA PHE A 108 2.40 2.20 3.82
C PHE A 108 1.78 3.59 3.68
N LEU A 109 2.50 4.49 3.02
CA LEU A 109 1.98 5.78 2.59
C LEU A 109 1.62 5.72 1.11
N ALA A 110 0.41 6.13 0.77
CA ALA A 110 -0.12 6.22 -0.59
C ALA A 110 -0.85 7.54 -0.80
N GLY A 111 -1.31 7.77 -2.03
CA GLY A 111 -2.13 8.92 -2.41
C GLY A 111 -1.32 10.17 -2.73
N GLY A 112 -1.29 10.53 -4.02
CA GLY A 112 -0.63 11.74 -4.51
C GLY A 112 0.88 11.78 -4.35
N LEU A 113 1.53 10.63 -4.13
CA LEU A 113 2.99 10.56 -4.06
C LEU A 113 3.61 10.58 -5.45
N GLY A 114 4.67 11.39 -5.61
CA GLY A 114 5.49 11.49 -6.80
C GLY A 114 6.90 11.94 -6.45
N CYS A 115 7.80 11.96 -7.43
CA CYS A 115 9.21 12.32 -7.20
C CYS A 115 9.37 13.70 -6.54
N GLU A 116 8.43 14.61 -6.77
CA GLU A 116 8.43 15.98 -6.25
C GLU A 116 8.16 16.09 -4.74
N ASN A 117 7.49 15.10 -4.13
CA ASN A 117 7.11 15.16 -2.71
C ASN A 117 7.55 13.93 -1.90
N LEU A 118 8.08 12.90 -2.58
CA LEU A 118 8.42 11.60 -2.00
C LEU A 118 9.45 11.72 -0.86
N GLU A 119 10.53 12.48 -1.08
CA GLU A 119 11.58 12.69 -0.09
C GLU A 119 11.02 13.39 1.16
N SER A 120 10.27 14.48 0.96
CA SER A 120 9.64 15.22 2.06
C SER A 120 8.66 14.36 2.85
N ALA A 121 7.87 13.52 2.16
CA ALA A 121 6.93 12.60 2.79
C ALA A 121 7.63 11.57 3.67
N ILE A 122 8.71 10.97 3.17
CA ILE A 122 9.48 9.96 3.89
C ILE A 122 10.17 10.56 5.12
N HIS A 123 10.82 11.73 4.99
CA HIS A 123 11.45 12.40 6.12
C HIS A 123 10.46 12.88 7.18
N LEU A 124 9.27 13.32 6.79
CA LEU A 124 8.27 13.81 7.73
C LEU A 124 7.57 12.68 8.48
N LEU A 125 7.21 11.61 7.77
CA LEU A 125 6.26 10.62 8.25
C LEU A 125 6.90 9.28 8.63
N HIS A 126 8.11 9.01 8.14
CA HIS A 126 8.83 7.76 8.34
C HIS A 126 7.97 6.50 8.06
N PRO A 127 7.28 6.42 6.91
CA PRO A 127 6.53 5.22 6.56
C PRO A 127 7.48 4.05 6.35
N TRP A 128 7.01 2.82 6.63
CA TRP A 128 7.80 1.62 6.35
C TRP A 128 7.96 1.38 4.84
N ALA A 129 6.96 1.76 4.05
CA ALA A 129 6.99 1.70 2.59
C ALA A 129 6.09 2.78 1.98
N VAL A 130 6.27 3.04 0.69
CA VAL A 130 5.46 3.95 -0.11
C VAL A 130 4.80 3.21 -1.25
N ASP A 131 3.60 3.64 -1.64
CA ASP A 131 2.85 3.11 -2.77
C ASP A 131 2.62 4.24 -3.80
N LEU A 132 3.18 4.06 -5.01
CA LEU A 132 3.07 4.99 -6.12
C LEU A 132 2.30 4.34 -7.26
N SER A 133 1.34 5.06 -7.83
CA SER A 133 0.57 4.56 -8.96
C SER A 133 0.62 5.52 -10.16
N SER A 134 -0.19 6.56 -10.19
CA SER A 134 -0.28 7.46 -11.35
C SER A 134 0.98 8.28 -11.62
N SER A 135 1.77 8.59 -10.60
CA SER A 135 3.03 9.34 -10.75
C SER A 135 4.11 8.60 -11.54
N VAL A 136 4.01 7.28 -11.62
CA VAL A 136 4.91 6.44 -12.43
C VAL A 136 4.27 5.99 -13.75
N GLU A 137 3.35 6.83 -14.29
CA GLU A 137 2.68 6.59 -15.57
C GLU A 137 2.99 7.71 -16.57
N THR A 138 2.98 7.36 -17.86
CA THR A 138 2.94 8.27 -19.00
C THR A 138 1.79 7.85 -19.90
N ASP A 139 0.87 8.76 -20.21
CA ASP A 139 -0.33 8.52 -21.02
C ASP A 139 -1.20 7.35 -20.50
N GLY A 140 -1.27 7.19 -19.17
CA GLY A 140 -2.06 6.13 -18.50
C GLY A 140 -1.42 4.74 -18.53
N HIS A 141 -0.16 4.62 -18.94
CA HIS A 141 0.61 3.38 -18.93
C HIS A 141 1.81 3.49 -18.00
N LYS A 142 2.16 2.39 -17.32
CA LYS A 142 3.34 2.34 -16.46
C LYS A 142 4.61 2.63 -17.28
N ASP A 143 5.38 3.61 -16.81
CA ASP A 143 6.59 4.09 -17.44
C ASP A 143 7.82 3.51 -16.71
N PRO A 144 8.61 2.65 -17.38
CA PRO A 144 9.77 2.01 -16.76
C PRO A 144 10.80 3.00 -16.21
N ASP A 145 11.04 4.12 -16.89
CA ASP A 145 12.02 5.11 -16.46
C ASP A 145 11.56 5.81 -15.19
N LYS A 146 10.28 6.18 -15.09
CA LYS A 146 9.69 6.76 -13.89
C LYS A 146 9.66 5.78 -12.70
N ILE A 147 9.43 4.49 -12.97
CA ILE A 147 9.51 3.45 -11.94
C ILE A 147 10.93 3.36 -11.40
N LEU A 148 11.93 3.32 -12.27
CA LEU A 148 13.33 3.27 -11.86
C LEU A 148 13.75 4.52 -11.08
N GLU A 149 13.33 5.70 -11.54
CA GLU A 149 13.58 6.98 -10.84
C GLU A 149 12.98 6.97 -9.44
N ALA A 150 11.72 6.55 -9.28
CA ALA A 150 11.06 6.45 -7.99
C ALA A 150 11.75 5.47 -7.04
N VAL A 151 12.12 4.28 -7.54
CA VAL A 151 12.86 3.27 -6.76
C VAL A 151 14.23 3.82 -6.34
N TYR A 152 14.93 4.50 -7.25
CA TYR A 152 16.21 5.12 -6.95
C TYR A 152 16.07 6.21 -5.89
N ALA A 153 15.07 7.09 -6.01
CA ALA A 153 14.80 8.14 -5.04
C ALA A 153 14.61 7.56 -3.63
N VAL A 154 13.69 6.57 -3.49
CA VAL A 154 13.42 5.94 -2.18
C VAL A 154 14.66 5.30 -1.56
N ARG A 155 15.45 4.56 -2.37
CA ARG A 155 16.63 3.83 -1.89
C ARG A 155 17.80 4.74 -1.51
N ASN A 156 17.84 5.97 -2.00
CA ASN A 156 18.92 6.92 -1.74
C ASN A 156 18.53 8.00 -0.72
N ILE A 157 17.31 7.99 -0.20
CA ILE A 157 16.95 8.84 0.93
C ILE A 157 17.76 8.38 2.14
N LYS A 158 18.69 9.26 2.58
CA LYS A 158 19.45 9.03 3.80
C LYS A 158 18.54 9.33 4.98
N GLU A 159 18.25 8.34 5.80
CA GLU A 159 17.72 8.61 7.14
C GLU A 159 18.78 9.43 7.88
N GLU A 160 18.47 10.69 8.18
CA GLU A 160 19.24 11.44 9.16
C GLU A 160 18.94 10.84 10.54
N ILE A 161 19.89 10.01 11.01
CA ILE A 161 19.88 9.37 12.34
C ILE A 161 20.16 10.42 13.41
#